data_b61751b5c5da41385ebffafa4a584640
#
_entry.id   b61751b5c5da41385ebffafa4a584640
#
_cell.length_a   1.000
_cell.length_b   1.000
_cell.length_c   1.000
_cell.angle_alpha   90.00
_cell.angle_beta   90.00
_cell.angle_gamma   90.00
#
_symmetry.space_group_name_H-M   'P 1'
#
loop_
_entity.id
_entity.type
_entity.pdbx_description
1 polymer ?
#
loop_
_entity_poly.entity_id
_entity_poly.type
_entity_poly.pdbx_seq_one_letter_code
_entity_poly.pdbx_strand_id
1 'polypeptide(L)'
;LPLLCLIKIRSLLILYKSIFQLNMKIYDCFMFFDEDMLLDLRLNIMDKYVDKFVITEATYTHSGRPKKLTFDINKFPKFKDKIIYITVDQQPPDLLEIKESDRDEQDTRGQKLVLNGYKRDNYQRQKAQEALDGIEPEDWII
;
A
#
# COMPACT_ATOMS: atom_id res chain seq x y z
N LEU A 1 -11.93 -4.68 -6.70
CA LEU A 1 -13.03 -4.98 -5.75
C LEU A 1 -14.30 -4.32 -6.32
N PRO A 2 -15.43 -5.04 -6.45
CA PRO A 2 -16.63 -4.44 -7.00
C PRO A 2 -17.14 -3.31 -6.11
N LEU A 3 -17.58 -2.24 -6.72
CA LEU A 3 -18.10 -1.01 -6.10
C LEU A 3 -19.11 -1.27 -4.96
N LEU A 4 -19.91 -2.35 -5.10
CA LEU A 4 -20.87 -2.80 -4.08
C LEU A 4 -20.21 -3.28 -2.77
N CYS A 5 -18.99 -3.83 -2.82
CA CYS A 5 -18.27 -4.28 -1.62
C CYS A 5 -17.78 -3.07 -0.81
N LEU A 6 -17.27 -2.05 -1.48
CA LEU A 6 -16.88 -0.78 -0.86
C LEU A 6 -18.07 -0.07 -0.19
N ILE A 7 -19.25 -0.10 -0.80
CA ILE A 7 -20.46 0.53 -0.25
C ILE A 7 -20.97 -0.20 1.02
N LYS A 8 -20.88 -1.53 1.07
CA LYS A 8 -21.29 -2.31 2.26
C LYS A 8 -20.35 -2.13 3.44
N ILE A 9 -19.04 -2.12 3.19
CA ILE A 9 -18.02 -1.82 4.22
C ILE A 9 -18.22 -0.41 4.77
N ARG A 10 -18.55 0.55 3.91
CA ARG A 10 -18.92 1.92 4.21
C ARG A 10 -19.97 2.07 5.31
N SER A 11 -21.11 1.43 5.11
CA SER A 11 -22.26 1.54 6.03
C SER A 11 -21.97 0.89 7.38
N LEU A 12 -21.23 -0.23 7.38
CA LEU A 12 -20.84 -0.93 8.61
C LEU A 12 -19.87 -0.11 9.47
N LEU A 13 -18.87 0.52 8.86
CA LEU A 13 -17.85 1.30 9.59
C LEU A 13 -18.42 2.56 10.22
N ILE A 14 -19.34 3.26 9.53
CA ILE A 14 -20.02 4.44 10.10
C ILE A 14 -20.93 4.01 11.25
N LEU A 15 -21.67 2.92 11.09
CA LEU A 15 -22.55 2.39 12.13
C LEU A 15 -21.76 1.96 13.38
N TYR A 16 -20.61 1.31 13.17
CA TYR A 16 -19.75 0.86 14.24
C TYR A 16 -19.13 2.02 15.03
N LYS A 17 -18.57 3.03 14.33
CA LYS A 17 -18.08 4.26 14.98
C LYS A 17 -19.19 4.99 15.78
N SER A 18 -20.42 5.00 15.26
CA SER A 18 -21.56 5.68 15.88
C SER A 18 -22.12 4.92 17.10
N ILE A 19 -22.16 3.59 17.06
CA ILE A 19 -22.75 2.77 18.12
C ILE A 19 -21.83 2.65 19.35
N PHE A 20 -20.53 2.60 19.15
CA PHE A 20 -19.59 2.30 20.24
C PHE A 20 -18.89 3.52 20.83
N GLN A 21 -19.08 4.76 20.28
CA GLN A 21 -18.35 5.97 20.71
C GLN A 21 -16.81 5.75 20.87
N LEU A 22 -16.27 4.78 20.14
CA LEU A 22 -14.86 4.44 20.20
C LEU A 22 -14.04 5.51 19.50
N ASN A 23 -12.96 5.93 20.12
CA ASN A 23 -11.95 6.84 19.53
C ASN A 23 -11.07 6.11 18.50
N MET A 24 -11.67 5.16 17.80
CA MET A 24 -11.07 4.28 16.81
C MET A 24 -10.70 5.05 15.55
N LYS A 25 -9.46 4.93 15.13
CA LYS A 25 -8.97 5.49 13.86
C LYS A 25 -8.97 4.43 12.76
N ILE A 26 -9.10 4.88 11.53
CA ILE A 26 -9.03 4.03 10.35
C ILE A 26 -7.88 4.54 9.47
N TYR A 27 -6.95 3.62 9.19
CA TYR A 27 -5.79 3.84 8.34
C TYR A 27 -5.99 3.11 7.01
N ASP A 28 -6.01 3.84 5.90
CA ASP A 28 -6.05 3.28 4.55
C ASP A 28 -4.63 3.14 4.02
N CYS A 29 -4.13 1.89 3.96
CA CYS A 29 -2.76 1.57 3.61
C CYS A 29 -2.68 0.97 2.20
N PHE A 30 -1.93 1.59 1.31
CA PHE A 30 -1.79 1.10 -0.06
C PHE A 30 -0.46 1.50 -0.70
N MET A 31 -0.12 0.78 -1.76
CA MET A 31 1.04 1.07 -2.58
C MET A 31 0.67 2.05 -3.70
N PHE A 32 1.62 2.91 -4.04
CA PHE A 32 1.54 3.83 -5.16
C PHE A 32 2.67 3.55 -6.16
N PHE A 33 2.36 3.65 -7.45
CA PHE A 33 3.34 3.46 -8.50
C PHE A 33 3.48 4.71 -9.38
N ASP A 34 2.42 5.13 -10.09
CA ASP A 34 2.34 6.36 -10.90
C ASP A 34 0.89 6.77 -11.26
N GLU A 35 -0.10 6.17 -10.57
CA GLU A 35 -1.52 6.30 -10.89
C GLU A 35 -2.20 7.49 -10.18
N ASP A 36 -1.74 8.71 -10.44
CA ASP A 36 -2.27 9.95 -9.82
C ASP A 36 -3.80 10.06 -9.88
N MET A 37 -4.42 9.71 -11.02
CA MET A 37 -5.87 9.80 -11.19
C MET A 37 -6.62 8.82 -10.28
N LEU A 38 -6.12 7.59 -10.14
CA LEU A 38 -6.72 6.59 -9.25
C LEU A 38 -6.50 6.97 -7.80
N LEU A 39 -5.34 7.55 -7.49
CA LEU A 39 -5.04 8.08 -6.17
C LEU A 39 -6.01 9.20 -5.80
N ASP A 40 -6.21 10.20 -6.66
CA ASP A 40 -7.16 11.30 -6.43
C ASP A 40 -8.57 10.77 -6.17
N LEU A 41 -9.02 9.83 -7.00
CA LEU A 41 -10.32 9.19 -6.84
C LEU A 41 -10.43 8.47 -5.49
N ARG A 42 -9.42 7.69 -5.10
CA ARG A 42 -9.39 6.98 -3.81
C ARG A 42 -9.44 7.94 -2.64
N LEU A 43 -8.60 8.97 -2.64
CA LEU A 43 -8.55 9.98 -1.60
C LEU A 43 -9.91 10.67 -1.42
N ASN A 44 -10.56 11.10 -2.52
CA ASN A 44 -11.86 11.75 -2.46
C ASN A 44 -12.98 10.83 -1.98
N ILE A 45 -12.99 9.56 -2.38
CA ILE A 45 -14.00 8.59 -1.95
C ILE A 45 -13.85 8.25 -0.47
N MET A 46 -12.61 8.04 -0.01
CA MET A 46 -12.31 7.52 1.32
C MET A 46 -12.17 8.61 2.38
N ASP A 47 -11.98 9.88 2.00
CA ASP A 47 -11.70 11.01 2.90
C ASP A 47 -12.58 11.08 4.15
N LYS A 48 -13.86 10.82 4.01
CA LYS A 48 -14.82 10.90 5.11
C LYS A 48 -14.87 9.66 6.02
N TYR A 49 -14.14 8.60 5.67
CA TYR A 49 -14.17 7.33 6.39
C TYR A 49 -12.86 7.03 7.09
N VAL A 50 -11.74 7.55 6.56
CA VAL A 50 -10.41 7.26 7.08
C VAL A 50 -9.82 8.48 7.79
N ASP A 51 -9.04 8.21 8.79
CA ASP A 51 -8.32 9.24 9.55
C ASP A 51 -6.98 9.55 8.90
N LYS A 52 -6.31 8.54 8.33
CA LYS A 52 -5.03 8.68 7.62
C LYS A 52 -4.96 7.78 6.39
N PHE A 53 -4.25 8.26 5.38
CA PHE A 53 -3.82 7.50 4.21
C PHE A 53 -2.33 7.20 4.35
N VAL A 54 -1.96 5.94 4.33
CA VAL A 54 -0.56 5.50 4.38
C VAL A 54 -0.17 5.02 2.99
N ILE A 55 0.67 5.79 2.32
CA ILE A 55 1.08 5.55 0.94
C ILE A 55 2.53 5.09 0.93
N THR A 56 2.79 3.90 0.39
CA THR A 56 4.16 3.41 0.19
C THR A 56 4.53 3.46 -1.28
N GLU A 57 5.69 3.97 -1.61
CA GLU A 57 6.24 3.96 -2.97
C GLU A 57 7.68 3.44 -2.96
N ALA A 58 7.97 2.44 -3.82
CA ALA A 58 9.30 1.88 -3.94
C ALA A 58 10.12 2.57 -5.03
N THR A 59 11.45 2.62 -4.84
CA THR A 59 12.41 3.09 -5.85
C THR A 59 12.73 2.01 -6.89
N TYR A 60 11.93 0.93 -6.91
CA TYR A 60 12.07 -0.18 -7.84
C TYR A 60 10.72 -0.75 -8.24
N THR A 61 10.68 -1.44 -9.37
CA THR A 61 9.50 -2.14 -9.85
C THR A 61 9.42 -3.54 -9.25
N HIS A 62 8.29 -4.25 -9.45
CA HIS A 62 8.15 -5.66 -9.05
C HIS A 62 9.22 -6.57 -9.68
N SER A 63 9.71 -6.25 -10.88
CA SER A 63 10.81 -6.95 -11.51
C SER A 63 12.20 -6.59 -10.96
N GLY A 64 12.28 -5.62 -10.04
CA GLY A 64 13.52 -5.15 -9.42
C GLY A 64 14.29 -4.10 -10.22
N ARG A 65 13.70 -3.57 -11.29
CA ARG A 65 14.32 -2.49 -12.07
C ARG A 65 14.21 -1.16 -11.29
N PRO A 66 15.21 -0.29 -11.34
CA PRO A 66 15.13 1.04 -10.75
C PRO A 66 13.92 1.84 -11.26
N LYS A 67 13.26 2.54 -10.37
CA LYS A 67 12.12 3.41 -10.64
C LYS A 67 12.32 4.73 -9.91
N LYS A 68 11.96 5.84 -10.54
CA LYS A 68 11.90 7.15 -9.87
C LYS A 68 10.63 7.23 -9.05
N LEU A 69 10.70 7.92 -7.91
CA LEU A 69 9.53 8.31 -7.14
C LEU A 69 8.73 9.34 -7.92
N THR A 70 7.42 9.16 -7.98
CA THR A 70 6.50 9.99 -8.76
C THR A 70 5.44 10.67 -7.90
N PHE A 71 5.26 10.23 -6.64
CA PHE A 71 4.31 10.85 -5.74
C PHE A 71 4.69 12.30 -5.44
N ASP A 72 3.73 13.20 -5.59
CA ASP A 72 3.86 14.61 -5.24
C ASP A 72 2.66 15.06 -4.41
N ILE A 73 2.89 15.32 -3.13
CA ILE A 73 1.87 15.76 -2.16
C ILE A 73 1.19 17.08 -2.58
N ASN A 74 1.86 17.92 -3.37
CA ASN A 74 1.32 19.19 -3.83
C ASN A 74 0.18 19.03 -4.84
N LYS A 75 0.05 17.85 -5.47
CA LYS A 75 -1.08 17.52 -6.33
C LYS A 75 -2.36 17.26 -5.52
N PHE A 76 -2.22 16.98 -4.21
CA PHE A 76 -3.31 16.59 -3.32
C PHE A 76 -3.42 17.49 -2.08
N PRO A 77 -3.49 18.82 -2.25
CA PRO A 77 -3.37 19.78 -1.13
C PRO A 77 -4.47 19.61 -0.08
N LYS A 78 -5.66 19.18 -0.48
CA LYS A 78 -6.80 18.90 0.41
C LYS A 78 -6.50 17.81 1.44
N PHE A 79 -5.65 16.84 1.10
CA PHE A 79 -5.39 15.64 1.90
C PHE A 79 -4.04 15.67 2.61
N LYS A 80 -3.29 16.75 2.48
CA LYS A 80 -1.91 16.88 2.96
C LYS A 80 -1.74 16.46 4.43
N ASP A 81 -2.69 16.84 5.28
CA ASP A 81 -2.63 16.55 6.72
C ASP A 81 -3.05 15.11 7.07
N LYS A 82 -3.64 14.40 6.10
CA LYS A 82 -4.05 13.00 6.26
C LYS A 82 -3.08 12.00 5.64
N ILE A 83 -2.19 12.44 4.75
CA ILE A 83 -1.28 11.55 4.04
C ILE A 83 -0.01 11.34 4.86
N ILE A 84 0.36 10.07 5.04
CA ILE A 84 1.65 9.60 5.51
C ILE A 84 2.31 8.91 4.31
N TYR A 85 3.44 9.44 3.85
CA TYR A 85 4.15 8.92 2.70
C TYR A 85 5.46 8.26 3.12
N ILE A 86 5.67 7.02 2.68
CA ILE A 86 6.83 6.20 3.01
C ILE A 86 7.51 5.76 1.72
N THR A 87 8.79 6.04 1.61
CA THR A 87 9.63 5.57 0.52
C THR A 87 10.29 4.24 0.88
N VAL A 88 10.30 3.30 -0.06
CA VAL A 88 10.94 1.99 0.09
C VAL A 88 12.12 1.93 -0.89
N ASP A 89 13.31 2.16 -0.38
CA ASP A 89 14.55 2.22 -1.15
C ASP A 89 15.40 0.95 -1.07
N GLN A 90 15.08 0.06 -0.11
CA GLN A 90 15.79 -1.20 0.09
C GLN A 90 15.03 -2.36 -0.52
N GLN A 91 15.76 -3.27 -1.16
CA GLN A 91 15.23 -4.53 -1.63
C GLN A 91 15.00 -5.49 -0.45
N PRO A 92 14.01 -6.42 -0.54
CA PRO A 92 13.86 -7.48 0.46
C PRO A 92 15.17 -8.28 0.62
N PRO A 93 15.53 -8.65 1.85
CA PRO A 93 16.79 -9.36 2.12
C PRO A 93 16.79 -10.83 1.65
N ASP A 94 15.61 -11.37 1.38
CA ASP A 94 15.39 -12.80 1.09
C ASP A 94 15.11 -13.09 -0.40
N LEU A 95 15.54 -12.22 -1.30
CA LEU A 95 15.39 -12.42 -2.74
C LEU A 95 16.15 -13.67 -3.19
N LEU A 96 15.51 -14.43 -4.09
CA LEU A 96 16.12 -15.61 -4.69
C LEU A 96 17.15 -15.19 -5.72
N GLU A 97 18.34 -15.78 -5.63
CA GLU A 97 19.39 -15.59 -6.62
C GLU A 97 19.00 -16.26 -7.94
N ILE A 98 19.10 -15.50 -9.03
CA ILE A 98 18.87 -16.02 -10.38
C ILE A 98 20.24 -16.36 -10.98
N LYS A 99 20.47 -17.65 -11.22
CA LYS A 99 21.73 -18.17 -11.76
C LYS A 99 21.65 -18.34 -13.27
N GLU A 100 22.79 -18.36 -13.93
CA GLU A 100 22.84 -18.67 -15.38
C GLU A 100 22.33 -20.09 -15.70
N SER A 101 22.57 -21.04 -14.80
CA SER A 101 22.05 -22.40 -14.90
C SER A 101 20.52 -22.49 -14.89
N ASP A 102 19.83 -21.48 -14.37
CA ASP A 102 18.36 -21.44 -14.36
C ASP A 102 17.76 -21.22 -15.77
N ARG A 103 18.60 -20.98 -16.81
CA ARG A 103 18.12 -20.77 -18.19
C ARG A 103 17.62 -22.03 -18.86
N ASP A 104 18.21 -23.16 -18.52
CA ASP A 104 17.95 -24.44 -19.21
C ASP A 104 16.74 -25.16 -18.59
N GLU A 105 16.32 -24.78 -17.39
CA GLU A 105 15.12 -25.25 -16.75
C GLU A 105 14.00 -24.24 -16.95
N GLN A 106 13.14 -24.49 -17.91
CA GLN A 106 12.12 -23.57 -18.44
C GLN A 106 11.21 -22.97 -17.37
N ASP A 107 11.07 -23.60 -16.21
CA ASP A 107 10.23 -23.13 -15.10
C ASP A 107 11.01 -22.45 -13.97
N THR A 108 12.25 -22.85 -13.67
CA THR A 108 12.97 -22.39 -12.46
C THR A 108 13.27 -20.89 -12.50
N ARG A 109 13.74 -20.37 -13.62
CA ARG A 109 14.02 -18.93 -13.78
C ARG A 109 12.75 -18.10 -13.70
N GLY A 110 11.72 -18.51 -14.40
CA GLY A 110 10.41 -17.85 -14.39
C GLY A 110 9.78 -17.84 -13.00
N GLN A 111 9.81 -18.97 -12.31
CA GLN A 111 9.32 -19.10 -10.95
C GLN A 111 10.06 -18.18 -9.96
N LYS A 112 11.40 -18.14 -10.03
CA LYS A 112 12.21 -17.24 -9.19
C LYS A 112 11.90 -15.77 -9.45
N LEU A 113 11.71 -15.37 -10.71
CA LEU A 113 11.33 -14.00 -11.06
C LEU A 113 9.98 -13.62 -10.46
N VAL A 114 8.98 -14.49 -10.59
CA VAL A 114 7.63 -14.30 -10.03
C VAL A 114 7.69 -14.22 -8.50
N LEU A 115 8.39 -15.16 -7.85
CA LEU A 115 8.53 -15.18 -6.40
C LEU A 115 9.24 -13.93 -5.88
N ASN A 116 10.30 -13.48 -6.57
CA ASN A 116 10.96 -12.22 -6.22
C ASN A 116 10.05 -11.00 -6.39
N GLY A 117 9.15 -11.02 -7.39
CA GLY A 117 8.10 -10.01 -7.54
C GLY A 117 7.17 -9.96 -6.33
N TYR A 118 6.66 -11.12 -5.89
CA TYR A 118 5.83 -11.23 -4.69
C TYR A 118 6.55 -10.79 -3.41
N LYS A 119 7.83 -11.15 -3.27
CA LYS A 119 8.64 -10.72 -2.12
C LYS A 119 8.78 -9.20 -2.06
N ARG A 120 8.99 -8.54 -3.20
CA ARG A 120 9.05 -7.06 -3.29
C ARG A 120 7.71 -6.42 -2.95
N ASP A 121 6.61 -6.96 -3.47
CA ASP A 121 5.26 -6.50 -3.18
C ASP A 121 4.95 -6.59 -1.68
N ASN A 122 5.18 -7.77 -1.09
CA ASN A 122 4.96 -7.98 0.34
C ASN A 122 5.84 -7.08 1.21
N TYR A 123 7.11 -6.92 0.84
CA TYR A 123 8.03 -6.05 1.57
C TYR A 123 7.57 -4.59 1.55
N GLN A 124 7.14 -4.10 0.40
CA GLN A 124 6.60 -2.75 0.28
C GLN A 124 5.31 -2.57 1.12
N ARG A 125 4.42 -3.59 1.16
CA ARG A 125 3.23 -3.58 2.02
C ARG A 125 3.61 -3.56 3.50
N GLN A 126 4.59 -4.36 3.91
CA GLN A 126 5.06 -4.40 5.30
C GLN A 126 5.63 -3.06 5.75
N LYS A 127 6.24 -2.29 4.85
CA LYS A 127 6.76 -0.96 5.15
C LYS A 127 5.68 0.04 5.57
N ALA A 128 4.42 -0.16 5.18
CA ALA A 128 3.32 0.64 5.69
C ALA A 128 3.16 0.53 7.23
N GLN A 129 3.57 -0.58 7.83
CA GLN A 129 3.53 -0.77 9.28
C GLN A 129 4.42 0.22 10.03
N GLU A 130 5.48 0.72 9.40
CA GLU A 130 6.36 1.73 10.03
C GLU A 130 5.62 3.04 10.34
N ALA A 131 4.56 3.35 9.60
CA ALA A 131 3.70 4.50 9.87
C ALA A 131 2.66 4.24 10.97
N LEU A 132 2.53 2.99 11.37
CA LEU A 132 1.49 2.53 12.29
C LEU A 132 2.05 2.30 13.71
N ASP A 133 3.28 2.70 13.96
CA ASP A 133 3.88 2.67 15.29
C ASP A 133 3.08 3.56 16.25
N GLY A 134 2.55 2.94 17.33
CA GLY A 134 1.74 3.64 18.33
C GLY A 134 0.26 3.76 17.98
N ILE A 135 -0.25 2.96 17.04
CA ILE A 135 -1.70 2.79 16.86
C ILE A 135 -2.29 2.03 18.06
N GLU A 136 -3.55 2.35 18.37
CA GLU A 136 -4.28 1.67 19.43
C GLU A 136 -4.83 0.31 18.95
N PRO A 137 -5.05 -0.67 19.86
CA PRO A 137 -5.57 -2.00 19.49
C PRO A 137 -6.94 -1.96 18.80
N GLU A 138 -7.70 -0.90 19.01
CA GLU A 138 -9.03 -0.69 18.41
C GLU A 138 -8.97 -0.07 17.01
N ASP A 139 -7.80 0.45 16.59
CA ASP A 139 -7.63 1.08 15.27
C ASP A 139 -7.71 0.06 14.14
N TRP A 140 -8.20 0.49 13.00
CA TRP A 140 -8.41 -0.38 11.83
C TRP A 140 -7.44 -0.01 10.70
N ILE A 141 -6.87 -1.04 10.10
CA ILE A 141 -6.06 -0.96 8.90
C ILE A 141 -6.85 -1.59 7.74
N ILE A 142 -6.99 -0.86 6.64
CA ILE A 142 -7.70 -1.31 5.43
C ILE A 142 -6.83 -1.12 4.18
#